data_54d6474a65dfb87928e965194a4d0eea
#
_entry.id   54d6474a65dfb87928e965194a4d0eea
#
_cell.length_a   1.000
_cell.length_b   1.000
_cell.length_c   1.000
_cell.angle_alpha   90.00
_cell.angle_beta   90.00
_cell.angle_gamma   90.00
#
_symmetry.space_group_name_H-M   'P 1'
#
loop_
_entity.id
_entity.type
_entity.pdbx_description
1 polymer ?
#
loop_
_entity_poly.entity_id
_entity_poly.type
_entity_poly.pdbx_seq_one_letter_code
_entity_poly.pdbx_strand_id
1 'polypeptide(L)'
;MYIQLNLEDTKAFKELAVHKNKQQGDVETVIQRSPIIEAIRKYPKRIILAAGAFLSVQVTFYILIAFLLAYGVQSVNMARDDMLAAVLIASAIMVPMQFVFSSYSDRHGRRGIFMLGAVLSGLWAFAIFPLVDTGNFLLIVLAISGGLIFLAMMYGPQAAFFTELFSTEVRYSGATLGYQFGAIIGGAFAPTIAVKLWTELDIFWVSVYI
;
A
#
# COMPACT_ATOMS: atom_id res chain seq x y z
N MET A 1 -7.17 -16.31 -19.58
CA MET A 1 -7.70 -17.54 -20.19
C MET A 1 -6.64 -18.66 -20.27
N TYR A 2 -5.43 -18.48 -20.85
CA TYR A 2 -4.37 -19.51 -20.92
C TYR A 2 -3.90 -20.00 -19.52
N ILE A 3 -3.71 -19.07 -18.58
CA ILE A 3 -3.30 -19.37 -17.19
C ILE A 3 -4.38 -20.19 -16.45
N GLN A 4 -5.65 -19.84 -16.63
CA GLN A 4 -6.77 -20.55 -15.98
C GLN A 4 -6.98 -21.99 -16.48
N LEU A 5 -6.55 -22.28 -17.71
CA LEU A 5 -6.70 -23.60 -18.33
C LEU A 5 -5.51 -24.52 -18.06
N ASN A 6 -4.32 -23.96 -17.77
CA ASN A 6 -3.07 -24.73 -17.67
C ASN A 6 -2.43 -24.73 -16.27
N LEU A 7 -2.95 -23.94 -15.31
CA LEU A 7 -2.47 -23.98 -13.93
C LEU A 7 -3.39 -24.86 -13.09
N GLU A 8 -2.84 -25.93 -12.57
CA GLU A 8 -3.51 -26.75 -11.56
C GLU A 8 -3.66 -25.98 -10.24
N ASP A 9 -4.76 -26.25 -9.54
CA ASP A 9 -4.98 -25.71 -8.19
C ASP A 9 -3.83 -26.08 -7.25
N THR A 10 -3.47 -25.13 -6.36
CA THR A 10 -2.41 -25.35 -5.38
C THR A 10 -2.73 -26.55 -4.48
N LYS A 11 -1.70 -27.26 -4.00
CA LYS A 11 -1.86 -28.40 -3.07
C LYS A 11 -2.76 -28.05 -1.88
N ALA A 12 -2.59 -26.87 -1.30
CA ALA A 12 -3.42 -26.38 -0.19
C ALA A 12 -4.91 -26.25 -0.56
N PHE A 13 -5.23 -25.86 -1.79
CA PHE A 13 -6.62 -25.77 -2.26
C PHE A 13 -7.21 -27.14 -2.54
N LYS A 14 -6.42 -28.08 -3.12
CA LYS A 14 -6.82 -29.48 -3.34
C LYS A 14 -7.09 -30.19 -1.99
N GLU A 15 -6.27 -29.97 -0.97
CA GLU A 15 -6.47 -30.51 0.39
C GLU A 15 -7.75 -29.96 1.04
N LEU A 16 -8.02 -28.65 0.91
CA LEU A 16 -9.27 -28.05 1.37
C LEU A 16 -10.51 -28.62 0.67
N ALA A 17 -10.44 -28.85 -0.63
CA ALA A 17 -11.53 -29.47 -1.39
C ALA A 17 -11.80 -30.90 -0.93
N VAL A 18 -10.75 -31.69 -0.64
CA VAL A 18 -10.86 -33.07 -0.10
C VAL A 18 -11.46 -33.08 1.31
N HIS A 19 -11.03 -32.13 2.19
CA HIS A 19 -11.60 -31.99 3.53
C HIS A 19 -13.08 -31.58 3.49
N LYS A 20 -13.44 -30.65 2.61
CA LYS A 20 -14.85 -30.26 2.40
C LYS A 20 -15.71 -31.43 1.91
N ASN A 21 -15.23 -32.19 0.94
CA ASN A 21 -15.96 -33.38 0.42
C ASN A 21 -16.14 -34.48 1.49
N LYS A 22 -15.17 -34.65 2.40
CA LYS A 22 -15.30 -35.62 3.52
C LYS A 22 -16.31 -35.17 4.58
N GLN A 23 -16.50 -33.88 4.77
CA GLN A 23 -17.50 -33.30 5.69
C GLN A 23 -18.91 -33.25 5.06
N GLN A 24 -19.03 -33.26 3.74
CA GLN A 24 -20.31 -33.28 3.01
C GLN A 24 -20.97 -34.67 2.93
N GLY A 25 -20.35 -35.73 3.46
CA GLY A 25 -20.94 -37.08 3.53
C GLY A 25 -22.09 -37.24 4.53
N ASP A 26 -22.32 -36.31 5.44
CA ASP A 26 -23.46 -36.27 6.38
C ASP A 26 -24.23 -34.94 6.22
N VAL A 27 -25.29 -35.06 5.47
CA VAL A 27 -26.55 -34.30 5.43
C VAL A 27 -26.60 -33.01 6.22
N GLU A 28 -26.60 -31.89 5.52
CA GLU A 28 -27.54 -30.78 5.57
C GLU A 28 -27.02 -29.68 4.64
N THR A 29 -27.90 -29.12 3.84
CA THR A 29 -27.64 -27.98 2.97
C THR A 29 -26.99 -26.84 3.76
N VAL A 30 -25.67 -26.91 3.93
CA VAL A 30 -24.88 -25.79 4.44
C VAL A 30 -24.97 -24.72 3.36
N ILE A 31 -25.83 -23.73 3.61
CA ILE A 31 -25.87 -22.49 2.85
C ILE A 31 -24.42 -22.04 2.72
N GLN A 32 -23.85 -22.16 1.53
CA GLN A 32 -22.48 -21.70 1.24
C GLN A 32 -22.45 -20.19 1.45
N ARG A 33 -22.08 -19.79 2.67
CA ARG A 33 -21.97 -18.35 2.98
C ARG A 33 -20.87 -17.78 2.10
N SER A 34 -21.14 -16.62 1.50
CA SER A 34 -20.16 -15.90 0.71
C SER A 34 -18.84 -15.80 1.50
N PRO A 35 -17.68 -16.16 0.90
CA PRO A 35 -16.37 -16.07 1.55
C PRO A 35 -16.07 -14.67 2.13
N ILE A 36 -16.69 -13.64 1.55
CA ILE A 36 -16.61 -12.25 2.01
C ILE A 36 -17.28 -12.09 3.38
N ILE A 37 -18.51 -12.62 3.53
CA ILE A 37 -19.25 -12.53 4.79
C ILE A 37 -18.54 -13.31 5.89
N GLU A 38 -17.97 -14.46 5.54
CA GLU A 38 -17.20 -15.29 6.46
C GLU A 38 -15.90 -14.56 6.89
N ALA A 39 -15.19 -13.93 5.96
CA ALA A 39 -13.99 -13.15 6.26
C ALA A 39 -14.30 -11.99 7.23
N ILE A 40 -15.37 -11.24 6.97
CA ILE A 40 -15.80 -10.10 7.83
C ILE A 40 -16.17 -10.60 9.23
N ARG A 41 -16.90 -11.72 9.33
CA ARG A 41 -17.35 -12.25 10.62
C ARG A 41 -16.21 -12.86 11.44
N LYS A 42 -15.30 -13.59 10.79
CA LYS A 42 -14.23 -14.36 11.46
C LYS A 42 -13.00 -13.51 11.77
N TYR A 43 -12.69 -12.51 10.91
CA TYR A 43 -11.46 -11.73 11.01
C TYR A 43 -11.64 -10.19 10.92
N PRO A 44 -12.64 -9.58 11.60
CA PRO A 44 -12.91 -8.15 11.45
C PRO A 44 -11.71 -7.29 11.84
N LYS A 45 -11.03 -7.62 12.94
CA LYS A 45 -9.83 -6.90 13.41
C LYS A 45 -8.68 -6.96 12.40
N ARG A 46 -8.48 -8.10 11.73
CA ARG A 46 -7.40 -8.25 10.74
C ARG A 46 -7.69 -7.46 9.48
N ILE A 47 -8.97 -7.38 9.06
CA ILE A 47 -9.39 -6.56 7.91
C ILE A 47 -9.15 -5.08 8.22
N ILE A 48 -9.54 -4.60 9.41
CA ILE A 48 -9.31 -3.20 9.83
C ILE A 48 -7.81 -2.89 9.90
N LEU A 49 -6.99 -3.78 10.45
CA LEU A 49 -5.54 -3.60 10.51
C LEU A 49 -4.91 -3.59 9.11
N ALA A 50 -5.33 -4.49 8.22
CA ALA A 50 -4.87 -4.51 6.83
C ALA A 50 -5.30 -3.22 6.09
N ALA A 51 -6.55 -2.77 6.28
CA ALA A 51 -7.04 -1.52 5.72
C ALA A 51 -6.25 -0.30 6.22
N GLY A 52 -5.96 -0.22 7.53
CA GLY A 52 -5.14 0.83 8.11
C GLY A 52 -3.70 0.82 7.59
N ALA A 53 -3.09 -0.36 7.48
CA ALA A 53 -1.76 -0.50 6.90
C ALA A 53 -1.74 -0.07 5.42
N PHE A 54 -2.76 -0.42 4.63
CA PHE A 54 -2.84 0.00 3.24
C PHE A 54 -3.18 1.49 3.09
N LEU A 55 -3.98 2.03 3.99
CA LEU A 55 -4.28 3.46 4.03
C LEU A 55 -3.00 4.29 4.13
N SER A 56 -2.07 3.96 5.05
CA SER A 56 -0.81 4.70 5.18
C SER A 56 0.03 4.65 3.90
N VAL A 57 0.08 3.50 3.23
CA VAL A 57 0.76 3.34 1.94
C VAL A 57 0.14 4.24 0.87
N GLN A 58 -1.19 4.25 0.78
CA GLN A 58 -1.92 5.05 -0.21
C GLN A 58 -1.80 6.55 0.04
N VAL A 59 -1.93 6.99 1.30
CA VAL A 59 -1.74 8.39 1.68
C VAL A 59 -0.35 8.86 1.26
N THR A 60 0.70 8.15 1.66
CA THR A 60 2.09 8.48 1.31
C THR A 60 2.27 8.54 -0.21
N PHE A 61 1.77 7.54 -0.95
CA PHE A 61 1.89 7.48 -2.40
C PHE A 61 1.25 8.68 -3.09
N TYR A 62 0.00 8.98 -2.76
CA TYR A 62 -0.73 10.07 -3.40
C TYR A 62 -0.20 11.45 -3.02
N ILE A 63 0.32 11.61 -1.80
CA ILE A 63 0.98 12.87 -1.42
C ILE A 63 2.27 13.05 -2.22
N LEU A 64 3.11 12.04 -2.35
CA LEU A 64 4.38 12.12 -3.08
C LEU A 64 4.20 12.35 -4.58
N ILE A 65 3.18 11.75 -5.20
CA ILE A 65 3.01 11.80 -6.66
C ILE A 65 2.05 12.91 -7.09
N ALA A 66 0.91 13.06 -6.42
CA ALA A 66 -0.12 13.99 -6.86
C ALA A 66 -0.03 15.34 -6.12
N PHE A 67 -0.01 15.32 -4.78
CA PHE A 67 -0.01 16.56 -4.01
C PHE A 67 1.30 17.34 -4.18
N LEU A 68 2.44 16.67 -4.12
CA LEU A 68 3.75 17.32 -4.21
C LEU A 68 3.98 17.96 -5.59
N LEU A 69 3.44 17.36 -6.66
CA LEU A 69 3.42 17.97 -7.99
C LEU A 69 2.68 19.31 -7.98
N ALA A 70 1.48 19.33 -7.38
CA ALA A 70 0.68 20.56 -7.29
C ALA A 70 1.37 21.61 -6.40
N TYR A 71 1.92 21.20 -5.27
CA TYR A 71 2.63 22.05 -4.33
C TYR A 71 3.89 22.70 -4.96
N GLY A 72 4.74 21.91 -5.62
CA GLY A 72 5.96 22.41 -6.28
C GLY A 72 5.68 23.44 -7.37
N VAL A 73 4.59 23.26 -8.12
CA VAL A 73 4.18 24.22 -9.15
C VAL A 73 3.56 25.47 -8.55
N GLN A 74 2.70 25.35 -7.53
CA GLN A 74 1.94 26.48 -6.98
C GLN A 74 2.70 27.29 -5.95
N SER A 75 3.46 26.64 -5.06
CA SER A 75 4.18 27.32 -3.96
C SER A 75 5.62 27.67 -4.30
N VAL A 76 6.31 26.77 -4.99
CA VAL A 76 7.74 26.93 -5.30
C VAL A 76 7.96 27.55 -6.68
N ASN A 77 6.89 27.71 -7.49
CA ASN A 77 6.91 28.21 -8.86
C ASN A 77 7.83 27.38 -9.80
N MET A 78 7.97 26.09 -9.53
CA MET A 78 8.69 25.17 -10.41
C MET A 78 7.93 24.92 -11.70
N ALA A 79 8.64 24.75 -12.80
CA ALA A 79 8.02 24.33 -14.03
C ALA A 79 7.37 22.93 -13.85
N ARG A 80 6.16 22.79 -14.39
CA ARG A 80 5.42 21.51 -14.30
C ARG A 80 6.23 20.34 -14.87
N ASP A 81 6.95 20.57 -15.96
CA ASP A 81 7.75 19.54 -16.62
C ASP A 81 8.93 19.09 -15.76
N ASP A 82 9.56 19.99 -15.00
CA ASP A 82 10.62 19.65 -14.05
C ASP A 82 10.06 18.80 -12.90
N MET A 83 8.91 19.15 -12.36
CA MET A 83 8.26 18.37 -11.31
C MET A 83 7.86 16.98 -11.82
N LEU A 84 7.33 16.88 -13.05
CA LEU A 84 7.03 15.58 -13.67
C LEU A 84 8.30 14.76 -13.90
N ALA A 85 9.38 15.38 -14.37
CA ALA A 85 10.67 14.71 -14.53
C ALA A 85 11.21 14.18 -13.21
N ALA A 86 11.11 14.96 -12.13
CA ALA A 86 11.51 14.53 -10.79
C ALA A 86 10.72 13.31 -10.31
N VAL A 87 9.39 13.31 -10.49
CA VAL A 87 8.52 12.18 -10.17
C VAL A 87 8.87 10.94 -11.01
N LEU A 88 9.15 11.10 -12.30
CA LEU A 88 9.54 10.00 -13.18
C LEU A 88 10.88 9.37 -12.76
N ILE A 89 11.89 10.18 -12.46
CA ILE A 89 13.20 9.71 -11.99
C ILE A 89 13.02 8.95 -10.67
N ALA A 90 12.30 9.52 -9.72
CA ALA A 90 12.03 8.90 -8.42
C ALA A 90 11.26 7.57 -8.56
N SER A 91 10.28 7.51 -9.46
CA SER A 91 9.52 6.29 -9.75
C SER A 91 10.41 5.22 -10.40
N ALA A 92 11.32 5.61 -11.29
CA ALA A 92 12.28 4.69 -11.89
C ALA A 92 13.23 4.07 -10.85
N ILE A 93 13.59 4.84 -9.80
CA ILE A 93 14.37 4.33 -8.66
C ILE A 93 13.52 3.40 -7.79
N MET A 94 12.24 3.72 -7.57
CA MET A 94 11.34 2.93 -6.74
C MET A 94 11.18 1.49 -7.26
N VAL A 95 11.06 1.29 -8.59
CA VAL A 95 10.80 -0.02 -9.19
C VAL A 95 11.85 -1.07 -8.78
N PRO A 96 13.16 -0.88 -8.99
CA PRO A 96 14.16 -1.87 -8.54
C PRO A 96 14.17 -2.02 -7.02
N MET A 97 13.92 -0.95 -6.24
CA MET A 97 13.88 -1.02 -4.78
C MET A 97 12.74 -1.92 -4.28
N GLN A 98 11.60 -1.95 -4.95
CA GLN A 98 10.51 -2.88 -4.59
C GLN A 98 10.97 -4.35 -4.68
N PHE A 99 11.70 -4.73 -5.72
CA PHE A 99 12.23 -6.09 -5.87
C PHE A 99 13.26 -6.41 -4.79
N VAL A 100 14.16 -5.47 -4.48
CA VAL A 100 15.15 -5.63 -3.42
C VAL A 100 14.48 -5.85 -2.07
N PHE A 101 13.55 -4.98 -1.69
CA PHE A 101 12.86 -5.08 -0.41
C PHE A 101 11.91 -6.27 -0.32
N SER A 102 11.26 -6.66 -1.42
CA SER A 102 10.47 -7.88 -1.48
C SER A 102 11.33 -9.11 -1.22
N SER A 103 12.45 -9.26 -1.95
CA SER A 103 13.39 -10.36 -1.76
C SER A 103 14.01 -10.39 -0.36
N TYR A 104 14.32 -9.23 0.20
CA TYR A 104 14.84 -9.12 1.56
C TYR A 104 13.79 -9.57 2.58
N SER A 105 12.53 -9.17 2.39
CA SER A 105 11.42 -9.50 3.28
C SER A 105 11.09 -10.99 3.30
N ASP A 106 11.28 -11.68 2.18
CA ASP A 106 11.06 -13.12 2.09
C ASP A 106 12.04 -13.92 2.97
N ARG A 107 13.25 -13.38 3.22
CA ARG A 107 14.30 -14.01 4.04
C ARG A 107 14.25 -13.61 5.51
N HIS A 108 13.90 -12.37 5.82
CA HIS A 108 14.00 -11.78 7.17
C HIS A 108 12.64 -11.51 7.83
N GLY A 109 11.55 -11.80 7.12
CA GLY A 109 10.20 -11.58 7.60
C GLY A 109 9.60 -10.25 7.14
N ARG A 110 8.33 -10.30 6.77
CA ARG A 110 7.63 -9.19 6.08
C ARG A 110 7.22 -8.06 7.00
N ARG A 111 6.85 -8.40 8.24
CA ARG A 111 6.38 -7.42 9.22
C ARG A 111 7.47 -6.40 9.58
N GLY A 112 8.72 -6.87 9.78
CA GLY A 112 9.82 -6.00 10.19
C GLY A 112 10.13 -4.92 9.17
N ILE A 113 10.28 -5.31 7.89
CA ILE A 113 10.58 -4.37 6.81
C ILE A 113 9.42 -3.40 6.55
N PHE A 114 8.16 -3.88 6.64
CA PHE A 114 6.97 -3.03 6.49
C PHE A 114 6.93 -1.95 7.59
N MET A 115 7.12 -2.33 8.85
CA MET A 115 7.12 -1.40 9.98
C MET A 115 8.28 -0.40 9.89
N LEU A 116 9.46 -0.86 9.50
CA LEU A 116 10.61 0.02 9.30
C LEU A 116 10.34 1.04 8.18
N GLY A 117 9.76 0.60 7.06
CA GLY A 117 9.34 1.49 5.97
C GLY A 117 8.33 2.54 6.43
N ALA A 118 7.34 2.16 7.24
CA ALA A 118 6.35 3.09 7.77
C ALA A 118 6.98 4.15 8.69
N VAL A 119 7.85 3.74 9.62
CA VAL A 119 8.56 4.67 10.50
C VAL A 119 9.46 5.62 9.71
N LEU A 120 10.23 5.09 8.76
CA LEU A 120 11.13 5.91 7.93
C LEU A 120 10.35 6.86 7.01
N SER A 121 9.20 6.43 6.45
CA SER A 121 8.32 7.32 5.68
C SER A 121 7.80 8.48 6.53
N GLY A 122 7.32 8.21 7.75
CA GLY A 122 6.85 9.24 8.66
C GLY A 122 7.95 10.23 9.07
N LEU A 123 9.17 9.75 9.35
CA LEU A 123 10.31 10.62 9.66
C LEU A 123 10.74 11.44 8.44
N TRP A 124 10.77 10.82 7.25
CA TRP A 124 11.14 11.49 6.01
C TRP A 124 10.14 12.55 5.58
N ALA A 125 8.87 12.41 5.95
CA ALA A 125 7.82 13.37 5.66
C ALA A 125 8.18 14.79 6.09
N PHE A 126 8.87 14.94 7.23
CA PHE A 126 9.32 16.24 7.72
C PHE A 126 10.51 16.83 6.94
N ALA A 127 11.24 16.03 6.18
CA ALA A 127 12.33 16.48 5.33
C ALA A 127 11.86 16.83 3.91
N ILE A 128 10.76 16.27 3.44
CA ILE A 128 10.27 16.41 2.06
C ILE A 128 10.04 17.87 1.70
N PHE A 129 9.20 18.57 2.46
CA PHE A 129 8.78 19.94 2.13
C PHE A 129 9.93 20.93 2.22
N PRO A 130 10.77 20.96 3.28
CA PRO A 130 11.96 21.80 3.29
C PRO A 130 12.90 21.58 2.10
N LEU A 131 13.06 20.35 1.63
CA LEU A 131 13.86 20.04 0.45
C LEU A 131 13.22 20.57 -0.83
N VAL A 132 11.89 20.45 -0.96
CA VAL A 132 11.14 20.95 -2.11
C VAL A 132 11.13 22.48 -2.15
N ASP A 133 10.99 23.14 -1.01
CA ASP A 133 10.96 24.61 -0.89
C ASP A 133 12.27 25.28 -1.32
N THR A 134 13.36 24.53 -1.41
CA THR A 134 14.62 25.05 -1.97
C THR A 134 14.52 25.45 -3.45
N GLY A 135 13.52 24.91 -4.18
CA GLY A 135 13.41 25.08 -5.62
C GLY A 135 14.52 24.41 -6.45
N ASN A 136 15.40 23.65 -5.79
CA ASN A 136 16.49 22.96 -6.47
C ASN A 136 16.03 21.60 -6.98
N PHE A 137 16.14 21.40 -8.30
CA PHE A 137 15.69 20.17 -8.96
C PHE A 137 16.27 18.89 -8.33
N LEU A 138 17.57 18.88 -8.01
CA LEU A 138 18.23 17.70 -7.41
C LEU A 138 17.71 17.40 -6.00
N LEU A 139 17.46 18.43 -5.20
CA LEU A 139 16.89 18.26 -3.86
C LEU A 139 15.44 17.81 -3.91
N ILE A 140 14.67 18.26 -4.90
CA ILE A 140 13.32 17.78 -5.17
C ILE A 140 13.34 16.30 -5.57
N VAL A 141 14.22 15.91 -6.49
CA VAL A 141 14.41 14.49 -6.85
C VAL A 141 14.79 13.66 -5.63
N LEU A 142 15.67 14.15 -4.76
CA LEU A 142 16.07 13.48 -3.53
C LEU A 142 14.88 13.32 -2.57
N ALA A 143 14.09 14.37 -2.38
CA ALA A 143 12.91 14.38 -1.51
C ALA A 143 11.89 13.32 -1.93
N ILE A 144 11.54 13.29 -3.22
CA ILE A 144 10.58 12.33 -3.78
C ILE A 144 11.17 10.92 -3.77
N SER A 145 12.42 10.74 -4.21
CA SER A 145 13.07 9.43 -4.27
C SER A 145 13.21 8.80 -2.89
N GLY A 146 13.60 9.56 -1.86
CA GLY A 146 13.68 9.08 -0.49
C GLY A 146 12.32 8.59 0.02
N GLY A 147 11.26 9.39 -0.18
CA GLY A 147 9.91 8.99 0.18
C GLY A 147 9.44 7.72 -0.55
N LEU A 148 9.69 7.63 -1.86
CA LEU A 148 9.32 6.45 -2.66
C LEU A 148 10.16 5.21 -2.32
N ILE A 149 11.43 5.35 -1.89
CA ILE A 149 12.24 4.23 -1.40
C ILE A 149 11.65 3.65 -0.11
N PHE A 150 11.30 4.51 0.85
CA PHE A 150 10.67 4.05 2.09
C PHE A 150 9.27 3.48 1.84
N LEU A 151 8.53 4.04 0.89
CA LEU A 151 7.28 3.48 0.42
C LEU A 151 7.49 2.08 -0.21
N ALA A 152 8.57 1.87 -0.98
CA ALA A 152 8.89 0.57 -1.57
C ALA A 152 9.17 -0.51 -0.52
N MET A 153 9.69 -0.14 0.67
CA MET A 153 9.85 -1.06 1.81
C MET A 153 8.51 -1.58 2.33
N MET A 154 7.45 -0.77 2.24
CA MET A 154 6.10 -1.19 2.60
C MET A 154 5.42 -1.93 1.44
N TYR A 155 5.47 -1.37 0.24
CA TYR A 155 4.73 -1.85 -0.92
C TYR A 155 5.26 -3.18 -1.46
N GLY A 156 6.58 -3.39 -1.45
CA GLY A 156 7.22 -4.63 -1.94
C GLY A 156 6.68 -5.91 -1.25
N PRO A 157 6.75 -6.02 0.07
CA PRO A 157 6.29 -7.20 0.79
C PRO A 157 4.78 -7.26 1.00
N GLN A 158 4.04 -6.20 0.71
CA GLN A 158 2.66 -5.97 1.14
C GLN A 158 1.68 -7.05 0.70
N ALA A 159 1.72 -7.45 -0.58
CA ALA A 159 0.77 -8.44 -1.12
C ALA A 159 0.84 -9.75 -0.36
N ALA A 160 2.05 -10.22 -0.15
CA ALA A 160 2.30 -11.45 0.58
C ALA A 160 2.03 -11.30 2.09
N PHE A 161 2.40 -10.16 2.69
CA PHE A 161 2.12 -9.87 4.09
C PHE A 161 0.62 -9.87 4.38
N PHE A 162 -0.21 -9.28 3.53
CA PHE A 162 -1.66 -9.25 3.74
C PHE A 162 -2.30 -10.61 3.56
N THR A 163 -1.85 -11.40 2.59
CA THR A 163 -2.37 -12.76 2.40
C THR A 163 -2.05 -13.69 3.57
N GLU A 164 -0.94 -13.47 4.26
CA GLU A 164 -0.55 -14.24 5.46
C GLU A 164 -1.38 -13.91 6.71
N LEU A 165 -2.08 -12.78 6.73
CA LEU A 165 -2.97 -12.41 7.85
C LEU A 165 -4.21 -13.29 7.95
N PHE A 166 -4.59 -14.00 6.86
CA PHE A 166 -5.83 -14.74 6.77
C PHE A 166 -5.61 -16.24 6.54
N SER A 167 -6.55 -17.05 7.04
CA SER A 167 -6.55 -18.49 6.74
C SER A 167 -6.81 -18.75 5.26
N THR A 168 -6.35 -19.90 4.75
CA THR A 168 -6.42 -20.24 3.33
C THR A 168 -7.83 -20.13 2.74
N GLU A 169 -8.87 -20.43 3.53
CA GLU A 169 -10.29 -20.40 3.12
C GLU A 169 -10.78 -19.00 2.75
N VAL A 170 -10.37 -17.98 3.49
CA VAL A 170 -10.83 -16.58 3.34
C VAL A 170 -9.71 -15.62 2.95
N ARG A 171 -8.53 -16.14 2.64
CA ARG A 171 -7.31 -15.37 2.37
C ARG A 171 -7.51 -14.32 1.29
N TYR A 172 -8.04 -14.73 0.15
CA TYR A 172 -8.29 -13.81 -0.97
C TYR A 172 -9.31 -12.73 -0.60
N SER A 173 -10.46 -13.14 -0.05
CA SER A 173 -11.53 -12.20 0.32
C SER A 173 -11.11 -11.24 1.43
N GLY A 174 -10.41 -11.73 2.46
CA GLY A 174 -9.95 -10.92 3.57
C GLY A 174 -8.87 -9.89 3.15
N ALA A 175 -7.88 -10.33 2.37
CA ALA A 175 -6.84 -9.45 1.85
C ALA A 175 -7.44 -8.38 0.91
N THR A 176 -8.31 -8.78 -0.02
CA THR A 176 -8.97 -7.86 -0.95
C THR A 176 -9.82 -6.81 -0.23
N LEU A 177 -10.57 -7.19 0.81
CA LEU A 177 -11.33 -6.23 1.61
C LEU A 177 -10.41 -5.20 2.27
N GLY A 178 -9.31 -5.65 2.89
CA GLY A 178 -8.32 -4.75 3.47
C GLY A 178 -7.76 -3.76 2.44
N TYR A 179 -7.39 -4.25 1.25
CA TYR A 179 -6.94 -3.41 0.13
C TYR A 179 -7.99 -2.39 -0.30
N GLN A 180 -9.22 -2.81 -0.53
CA GLN A 180 -10.26 -1.92 -1.06
C GLN A 180 -10.65 -0.82 -0.05
N PHE A 181 -10.83 -1.16 1.22
CA PHE A 181 -11.12 -0.15 2.23
C PHE A 181 -9.97 0.85 2.40
N GLY A 182 -8.72 0.38 2.46
CA GLY A 182 -7.56 1.26 2.53
C GLY A 182 -7.39 2.12 1.28
N ALA A 183 -7.64 1.56 0.06
CA ALA A 183 -7.55 2.29 -1.20
C ALA A 183 -8.60 3.39 -1.31
N ILE A 184 -9.86 3.10 -0.96
CA ILE A 184 -10.95 4.09 -1.05
C ILE A 184 -10.67 5.25 -0.09
N ILE A 185 -10.34 4.96 1.17
CA ILE A 185 -10.14 6.01 2.16
C ILE A 185 -8.82 6.76 1.92
N GLY A 186 -7.71 6.03 1.69
CA GLY A 186 -6.40 6.63 1.48
C GLY A 186 -6.24 7.27 0.11
N GLY A 187 -6.68 6.59 -0.97
CA GLY A 187 -6.50 7.07 -2.33
C GLY A 187 -7.41 8.23 -2.72
N ALA A 188 -8.71 8.11 -2.43
CA ALA A 188 -9.68 9.11 -2.86
C ALA A 188 -9.58 10.42 -2.06
N PHE A 189 -9.32 10.33 -0.75
CA PHE A 189 -9.37 11.51 0.12
C PHE A 189 -8.00 12.13 0.42
N ALA A 190 -6.88 11.38 0.29
CA ALA A 190 -5.57 11.87 0.68
C ALA A 190 -5.15 13.17 0.00
N PRO A 191 -5.25 13.35 -1.33
CA PRO A 191 -4.87 14.61 -1.97
C PRO A 191 -5.76 15.78 -1.51
N THR A 192 -7.07 15.54 -1.38
CA THR A 192 -8.02 16.57 -0.95
C THR A 192 -7.76 17.02 0.49
N ILE A 193 -7.50 16.06 1.39
CA ILE A 193 -7.15 16.35 2.78
C ILE A 193 -5.82 17.10 2.83
N ALA A 194 -4.81 16.67 2.07
CA ALA A 194 -3.51 17.34 2.03
C ALA A 194 -3.63 18.78 1.53
N VAL A 195 -4.40 19.04 0.46
CA VAL A 195 -4.66 20.40 -0.02
C VAL A 195 -5.34 21.24 1.07
N LYS A 196 -6.35 20.68 1.74
CA LYS A 196 -7.07 21.39 2.80
C LYS A 196 -6.17 21.71 4.00
N LEU A 197 -5.34 20.76 4.43
CA LEU A 197 -4.37 20.99 5.51
C LEU A 197 -3.37 22.09 5.15
N TRP A 198 -2.86 22.09 3.92
CA TRP A 198 -1.95 23.09 3.43
C TRP A 198 -2.57 24.47 3.32
N THR A 199 -3.80 24.59 2.79
CA THR A 199 -4.46 25.89 2.55
C THR A 199 -5.07 26.52 3.80
N GLU A 200 -5.58 25.72 4.73
CA GLU A 200 -6.25 26.20 5.94
C GLU A 200 -5.33 26.28 7.16
N LEU A 201 -4.27 25.47 7.22
CA LEU A 201 -3.36 25.40 8.36
C LEU A 201 -1.93 25.75 7.96
N ASP A 202 -1.14 24.74 7.58
CA ASP A 202 0.26 24.88 7.16
C ASP A 202 0.73 23.57 6.52
N ILE A 203 1.80 23.66 5.70
CA ILE A 203 2.44 22.50 5.07
C ILE A 203 2.98 21.49 6.08
N PHE A 204 3.33 21.93 7.29
CA PHE A 204 3.75 21.07 8.39
C PHE A 204 2.70 20.00 8.72
N TRP A 205 1.41 20.34 8.69
CA TRP A 205 0.33 19.39 8.96
C TRP A 205 0.19 18.31 7.88
N VAL A 206 0.64 18.61 6.66
CA VAL A 206 0.72 17.57 5.61
C VAL A 206 1.82 16.57 5.94
N SER A 207 2.96 17.03 6.50
CA SER A 207 4.01 16.11 6.99
C SER A 207 3.51 15.19 8.13
N VAL A 208 2.69 15.74 9.02
CA VAL A 208 2.08 14.97 10.12
C VAL A 208 1.04 13.98 9.61
N TYR A 209 0.39 14.28 8.49
CA TYR A 209 -0.63 13.41 7.88
C TYR A 209 -0.05 12.19 7.15
N ILE A 210 1.21 12.25 6.69
CA ILE A 210 1.94 11.11 6.10
C ILE A 210 2.28 10.08 7.17
#